data_0b27bb46992cedfa6b63c38a11eda407
#
_entry.id   0b27bb46992cedfa6b63c38a11eda407
#
_cell.length_a   1.000
_cell.length_b   1.000
_cell.length_c   1.000
_cell.angle_alpha   90.00
_cell.angle_beta   90.00
_cell.angle_gamma   90.00
#
_symmetry.space_group_name_H-M   'P 1'
#
loop_
_entity.id
_entity.type
_entity.pdbx_description
1 polymer ?
#
loop_
_entity_poly.entity_id
_entity_poly.type
_entity_poly.pdbx_seq_one_letter_code
_entity_poly.pdbx_strand_id
1 'polypeptide(L)'
;MKEMIRNYNKIAIISGKDNISYQDFNKRIVFYSLYTPKQKNVKTIIISENRLGWVYAFFSIWYNHGIAVPVDASATIQDLAYILNDCRPEFIWTSKEKEQTVKDALKESGLDIPYLYIEDYEHASMEFSENAASTDADDDFMVTRSNDIALIIYTSGTTGSPKGVMLSYTNLNANLIGVCEQVPIFNANRRTMVLLPVHHVLPLMGTIIAPILTGGGIIICPSMTGPDIMDCLCRGKVAIFVGVPRLWQTLYSGIKKKIDEKAVTRLLFNICRKVNSRALSRFVFQSVRNNMGGNIYCCVSGGAALDKEIGEGLRTLGLDVLEGYGMTETAPMISFTRPGDIIPGCAGLPLPSMECKIVNGELLAKGPNVMLGYYNRPEETAEVIDKDGFIHTGDLARMDEK
;
A
#
# COMPACT_ATOMS: atom_id res chain seq x y z
N MET A 1 20.17 19.86 -5.31
CA MET A 1 19.30 19.10 -4.38
C MET A 1 19.27 17.69 -4.90
N LYS A 2 19.73 16.71 -4.11
CA LYS A 2 19.67 15.29 -4.51
C LYS A 2 18.20 14.89 -4.60
N GLU A 3 17.73 14.45 -5.79
CA GLU A 3 16.36 13.97 -5.96
C GLU A 3 16.30 12.52 -5.49
N MET A 4 15.43 12.24 -4.55
CA MET A 4 15.18 10.87 -4.09
C MET A 4 14.32 10.10 -5.08
N ILE A 5 13.38 10.80 -5.70
CA ILE A 5 12.43 10.24 -6.64
C ILE A 5 12.66 10.91 -7.98
N ARG A 6 12.74 10.10 -9.05
CA ARG A 6 12.91 10.61 -10.40
C ARG A 6 11.85 11.66 -10.74
N ASN A 7 12.28 12.78 -11.29
CA ASN A 7 11.38 13.84 -11.72
C ASN A 7 10.71 13.47 -13.05
N TYR A 8 9.37 13.27 -12.96
CA TYR A 8 8.55 13.01 -14.13
C TYR A 8 7.73 14.25 -14.45
N ASN A 9 8.07 15.19 -15.13
CA ASN A 9 7.39 16.46 -15.48
C ASN A 9 5.82 16.34 -15.53
N LYS A 10 5.20 16.02 -14.39
CA LYS A 10 3.75 15.85 -14.22
C LYS A 10 3.33 15.86 -12.74
N ILE A 11 2.02 15.79 -12.49
CA ILE A 11 1.44 15.73 -11.15
C ILE A 11 1.70 14.34 -10.52
N ALA A 12 2.38 14.33 -9.39
CA ALA A 12 2.63 13.16 -8.55
C ALA A 12 1.45 12.89 -7.60
N ILE A 13 0.97 13.95 -6.90
CA ILE A 13 -0.03 13.81 -5.85
C ILE A 13 -1.17 14.79 -6.06
N ILE A 14 -2.41 14.33 -5.89
CA ILE A 14 -3.61 15.16 -5.77
C ILE A 14 -4.13 15.00 -4.35
N SER A 15 -4.32 16.12 -3.63
CA SER A 15 -4.87 16.13 -2.28
C SER A 15 -5.79 17.34 -2.10
N GLY A 16 -7.05 17.12 -1.81
CA GLY A 16 -8.02 18.19 -1.76
C GLY A 16 -8.02 19.02 -3.07
N LYS A 17 -7.69 20.30 -3.00
CA LYS A 17 -7.55 21.19 -4.16
C LYS A 17 -6.12 21.23 -4.72
N ASP A 18 -5.16 20.63 -4.04
CA ASP A 18 -3.75 20.73 -4.37
C ASP A 18 -3.36 19.69 -5.42
N ASN A 19 -2.59 20.15 -6.40
CA ASN A 19 -1.95 19.32 -7.42
C ASN A 19 -0.44 19.48 -7.29
N ILE A 20 0.22 18.49 -6.72
CA ILE A 20 1.65 18.53 -6.40
C ILE A 20 2.43 17.87 -7.54
N SER A 21 3.32 18.62 -8.17
CA SER A 21 4.23 18.08 -9.17
C SER A 21 5.28 17.16 -8.53
N TYR A 22 5.93 16.30 -9.33
CA TYR A 22 7.08 15.51 -8.85
C TYR A 22 8.21 16.40 -8.36
N GLN A 23 8.44 17.54 -9.00
CA GLN A 23 9.44 18.51 -8.58
C GLN A 23 9.11 19.09 -7.20
N ASP A 24 7.86 19.52 -6.98
CA ASP A 24 7.47 20.09 -5.70
C ASP A 24 7.41 19.01 -4.61
N PHE A 25 7.07 17.77 -4.98
CA PHE A 25 7.11 16.64 -4.08
C PHE A 25 8.54 16.38 -3.58
N ASN A 26 9.53 16.32 -4.47
CA ASN A 26 10.94 16.20 -4.07
C ASN A 26 11.39 17.36 -3.16
N LYS A 27 11.01 18.59 -3.48
CA LYS A 27 11.29 19.73 -2.60
C LYS A 27 10.69 19.56 -1.20
N ARG A 28 9.45 19.07 -1.12
CA ARG A 28 8.79 18.81 0.17
C ARG A 28 9.47 17.69 0.95
N ILE A 29 9.89 16.61 0.30
CA ILE A 29 10.68 15.56 0.96
C ILE A 29 11.93 16.14 1.60
N VAL A 30 12.69 16.96 0.85
CA VAL A 30 13.90 17.61 1.36
C VAL A 30 13.56 18.57 2.51
N PHE A 31 12.47 19.33 2.41
CA PHE A 31 12.03 20.22 3.49
C PHE A 31 11.73 19.43 4.79
N TYR A 32 10.95 18.35 4.70
CA TYR A 32 10.67 17.49 5.87
C TYR A 32 11.93 16.82 6.42
N SER A 33 12.90 16.50 5.55
CA SER A 33 14.16 15.88 5.96
C SER A 33 15.03 16.78 6.86
N LEU A 34 14.80 18.10 6.84
CA LEU A 34 15.49 19.02 7.75
C LEU A 34 15.06 18.83 9.21
N TYR A 35 13.86 18.35 9.42
CA TYR A 35 13.24 18.12 10.73
C TYR A 35 13.22 16.64 11.13
N THR A 36 13.51 15.74 10.22
CA THR A 36 13.63 14.30 10.45
C THR A 36 15.08 13.98 10.85
N PRO A 37 15.33 13.07 11.80
CA PRO A 37 16.72 12.69 12.17
C PRO A 37 17.54 12.27 10.97
N LYS A 38 18.82 12.71 10.93
CA LYS A 38 19.73 12.49 9.79
C LYS A 38 20.67 11.29 9.96
N GLN A 39 20.60 10.60 11.08
CA GLN A 39 21.46 9.44 11.32
C GLN A 39 20.88 8.21 10.61
N LYS A 40 21.79 7.40 10.05
CA LYS A 40 21.43 6.14 9.40
C LYS A 40 20.77 5.17 10.40
N ASN A 41 19.73 4.46 9.93
CA ASN A 41 19.00 3.45 10.67
C ASN A 41 18.22 3.97 11.90
N VAL A 42 18.04 5.29 12.02
CA VAL A 42 17.14 5.86 13.03
C VAL A 42 15.71 5.43 12.77
N LYS A 43 15.07 4.83 13.76
CA LYS A 43 13.67 4.45 13.67
C LYS A 43 12.79 5.66 13.97
N THR A 44 11.91 5.97 13.03
CA THR A 44 10.96 7.08 13.14
C THR A 44 9.53 6.57 13.00
N ILE A 45 8.73 6.77 14.03
CA ILE A 45 7.30 6.48 13.99
C ILE A 45 6.58 7.54 13.16
N ILE A 46 5.57 7.09 12.40
CA ILE A 46 4.56 7.96 11.79
C ILE A 46 3.19 7.49 12.28
N ILE A 47 2.51 8.32 13.06
CA ILE A 47 1.16 8.06 13.55
C ILE A 47 0.23 9.22 13.18
N SER A 48 -0.55 9.04 12.14
CA SER A 48 -1.48 10.02 11.58
C SER A 48 -2.43 9.34 10.59
N GLU A 49 -3.54 9.98 10.32
CA GLU A 49 -4.48 9.64 9.25
C GLU A 49 -3.79 9.76 7.88
N ASN A 50 -4.39 9.12 6.85
CA ASN A 50 -3.93 9.29 5.48
C ASN A 50 -4.03 10.76 5.06
N ARG A 51 -2.89 11.40 4.81
CA ARG A 51 -2.80 12.80 4.43
C ARG A 51 -1.52 13.10 3.65
N LEU A 52 -1.47 14.26 3.06
CA LEU A 52 -0.34 14.70 2.22
C LEU A 52 0.97 14.71 3.01
N GLY A 53 0.96 15.32 4.21
CA GLY A 53 2.15 15.41 5.07
C GLY A 53 2.63 14.04 5.56
N TRP A 54 1.75 13.04 5.66
CA TRP A 54 2.17 11.66 5.95
C TRP A 54 3.11 11.11 4.86
N VAL A 55 2.76 11.37 3.60
CA VAL A 55 3.59 10.93 2.47
C VAL A 55 4.94 11.66 2.46
N TYR A 56 4.95 12.95 2.78
CA TYR A 56 6.20 13.71 2.90
C TYR A 56 7.09 13.21 4.05
N ALA A 57 6.50 12.99 5.22
CA ALA A 57 7.22 12.46 6.39
C ALA A 57 7.81 11.07 6.07
N PHE A 58 7.04 10.19 5.45
CA PHE A 58 7.49 8.86 5.07
C PHE A 58 8.74 8.90 4.19
N PHE A 59 8.69 9.62 3.07
CA PHE A 59 9.82 9.70 2.17
C PHE A 59 10.99 10.51 2.75
N SER A 60 10.77 11.46 3.67
CA SER A 60 11.85 12.18 4.34
C SER A 60 12.67 11.29 5.28
N ILE A 61 12.04 10.30 5.89
CA ILE A 61 12.73 9.29 6.70
C ILE A 61 13.70 8.50 5.80
N TRP A 62 13.21 8.02 4.67
CA TRP A 62 14.03 7.30 3.71
C TRP A 62 15.13 8.19 3.09
N TYR A 63 14.83 9.46 2.84
CA TYR A 63 15.84 10.44 2.36
C TYR A 63 17.01 10.56 3.33
N ASN A 64 16.73 10.53 4.63
CA ASN A 64 17.75 10.60 5.69
C ASN A 64 18.33 9.22 6.09
N HIS A 65 18.09 8.17 5.31
CA HIS A 65 18.56 6.80 5.59
C HIS A 65 17.97 6.19 6.88
N GLY A 66 16.82 6.69 7.33
CA GLY A 66 16.11 6.19 8.50
C GLY A 66 15.20 5.00 8.17
N ILE A 67 14.69 4.38 9.21
CA ILE A 67 13.72 3.27 9.16
C ILE A 67 12.33 3.84 9.48
N ALA A 68 11.39 3.71 8.56
CA ALA A 68 10.02 4.13 8.80
C ALA A 68 9.25 3.08 9.62
N VAL A 69 8.52 3.53 10.64
CA VAL A 69 7.65 2.70 11.48
C VAL A 69 6.24 3.27 11.42
N PRO A 70 5.45 2.92 10.37
CA PRO A 70 4.07 3.36 10.28
C PRO A 70 3.21 2.69 11.35
N VAL A 71 2.43 3.49 12.09
CA VAL A 71 1.54 3.02 13.15
C VAL A 71 0.11 3.41 12.83
N ASP A 72 -0.83 2.54 13.19
CA ASP A 72 -2.26 2.80 13.03
C ASP A 72 -2.66 4.08 13.78
N ALA A 73 -3.28 5.03 13.09
CA ALA A 73 -3.83 6.23 13.69
C ALA A 73 -4.92 5.94 14.75
N SER A 74 -5.54 4.74 14.70
CA SER A 74 -6.52 4.27 15.68
C SER A 74 -5.91 3.44 16.83
N ALA A 75 -4.57 3.28 16.87
CA ALA A 75 -3.89 2.53 17.92
C ALA A 75 -4.27 3.05 19.31
N THR A 76 -4.49 2.14 20.23
CA THR A 76 -4.72 2.50 21.64
C THR A 76 -3.43 3.00 22.27
N ILE A 77 -3.55 3.64 23.44
CA ILE A 77 -2.39 4.10 24.23
C ILE A 77 -1.48 2.91 24.54
N GLN A 78 -2.05 1.77 24.94
CA GLN A 78 -1.33 0.55 25.26
C GLN A 78 -0.60 -0.04 24.05
N ASP A 79 -1.24 -0.08 22.88
CA ASP A 79 -0.62 -0.56 21.65
C ASP A 79 0.58 0.33 21.25
N LEU A 80 0.39 1.65 21.30
CA LEU A 80 1.46 2.60 20.99
C LEU A 80 2.60 2.51 22.03
N ALA A 81 2.29 2.42 23.32
CA ALA A 81 3.30 2.27 24.37
C ALA A 81 4.10 0.96 24.22
N TYR A 82 3.41 -0.12 23.82
CA TYR A 82 4.07 -1.38 23.49
C TYR A 82 5.06 -1.20 22.33
N ILE A 83 4.62 -0.61 21.21
CA ILE A 83 5.46 -0.35 20.04
C ILE A 83 6.65 0.54 20.39
N LEU A 84 6.43 1.61 21.19
CA LEU A 84 7.49 2.49 21.68
C LEU A 84 8.54 1.72 22.46
N ASN A 85 8.13 0.82 23.35
CA ASN A 85 9.03 0.01 24.16
C ASN A 85 9.77 -1.06 23.37
N ASP A 86 9.13 -1.64 22.35
CA ASP A 86 9.72 -2.69 21.52
C ASP A 86 10.72 -2.12 20.51
N CYS A 87 10.32 -1.13 19.69
CA CYS A 87 11.20 -0.62 18.64
C CYS A 87 12.15 0.51 19.11
N ARG A 88 11.87 1.16 20.25
CA ARG A 88 12.70 2.27 20.75
C ARG A 88 12.99 3.31 19.65
N PRO A 89 11.98 4.00 19.11
CA PRO A 89 12.20 5.01 18.08
C PRO A 89 12.90 6.23 18.66
N GLU A 90 13.58 6.97 17.81
CA GLU A 90 14.28 8.21 18.21
C GLU A 90 13.48 9.45 17.88
N PHE A 91 12.38 9.31 17.11
CA PHE A 91 11.55 10.43 16.67
C PHE A 91 10.14 9.99 16.28
N ILE A 92 9.16 10.90 16.40
CA ILE A 92 7.77 10.65 16.03
C ILE A 92 7.24 11.80 15.17
N TRP A 93 6.74 11.48 13.97
CA TRP A 93 5.83 12.32 13.22
C TRP A 93 4.39 11.97 13.60
N THR A 94 3.62 12.96 14.05
CA THR A 94 2.23 12.75 14.49
C THR A 94 1.29 13.82 13.93
N SER A 95 -0.02 13.56 13.91
CA SER A 95 -1.02 14.61 13.71
C SER A 95 -1.42 15.26 15.03
N LYS A 96 -1.90 16.51 14.98
CA LYS A 96 -2.45 17.19 16.15
C LYS A 96 -3.62 16.42 16.78
N GLU A 97 -4.38 15.70 15.98
CA GLU A 97 -5.46 14.84 16.44
C GLU A 97 -4.96 13.71 17.35
N LYS A 98 -3.74 13.20 17.10
CA LYS A 98 -3.15 12.08 17.85
C LYS A 98 -2.21 12.55 18.99
N GLU A 99 -2.08 13.86 19.20
CA GLU A 99 -1.19 14.42 20.23
C GLU A 99 -1.41 13.80 21.59
N GLN A 100 -2.66 13.72 22.05
CA GLN A 100 -2.96 13.21 23.39
C GLN A 100 -2.59 11.72 23.52
N THR A 101 -2.90 10.92 22.49
CA THR A 101 -2.53 9.50 22.45
C THR A 101 -1.00 9.33 22.52
N VAL A 102 -0.24 10.14 21.79
CA VAL A 102 1.23 10.10 21.80
C VAL A 102 1.77 10.48 23.17
N LYS A 103 1.28 11.57 23.79
CA LYS A 103 1.70 12.01 25.13
C LYS A 103 1.43 10.94 26.20
N ASP A 104 0.26 10.35 26.18
CA ASP A 104 -0.12 9.34 27.17
C ASP A 104 0.68 8.04 26.95
N ALA A 105 0.93 7.63 25.72
CA ALA A 105 1.76 6.47 25.41
C ALA A 105 3.25 6.69 25.79
N LEU A 106 3.79 7.88 25.57
CA LEU A 106 5.14 8.25 26.03
C LEU A 106 5.25 8.18 27.55
N LYS A 107 4.24 8.71 28.25
CA LYS A 107 4.17 8.62 29.71
C LYS A 107 4.07 7.17 30.20
N GLU A 108 3.23 6.34 29.56
CA GLU A 108 3.06 4.93 29.92
C GLU A 108 4.33 4.12 29.66
N SER A 109 5.01 4.38 28.54
CA SER A 109 6.28 3.72 28.19
C SER A 109 7.47 4.20 29.02
N GLY A 110 7.36 5.34 29.69
CA GLY A 110 8.46 5.99 30.40
C GLY A 110 9.56 6.53 29.49
N LEU A 111 9.26 6.79 28.22
CA LEU A 111 10.19 7.27 27.21
C LEU A 111 9.99 8.77 26.95
N ASP A 112 11.09 9.47 26.73
CA ASP A 112 11.11 10.88 26.31
C ASP A 112 11.62 10.94 24.85
N ILE A 113 10.68 10.91 23.91
CA ILE A 113 10.96 10.89 22.47
C ILE A 113 10.42 12.18 21.85
N PRO A 114 11.24 12.95 21.12
CA PRO A 114 10.78 14.15 20.44
C PRO A 114 9.76 13.83 19.35
N TYR A 115 8.74 14.68 19.22
CA TYR A 115 7.75 14.57 18.17
C TYR A 115 7.42 15.93 17.56
N LEU A 116 6.96 15.89 16.29
CA LEU A 116 6.49 17.07 15.56
C LEU A 116 5.16 16.78 14.90
N TYR A 117 4.37 17.85 14.72
CA TYR A 117 3.07 17.75 14.06
C TYR A 117 3.22 17.90 12.55
N ILE A 118 2.67 16.94 11.83
CA ILE A 118 2.69 16.93 10.36
C ILE A 118 2.06 18.21 9.79
N GLU A 119 0.97 18.71 10.42
CA GLU A 119 0.23 19.88 9.98
C GLU A 119 1.06 21.16 9.92
N ASP A 120 2.01 21.31 10.84
CA ASP A 120 2.81 22.54 10.93
C ASP A 120 3.74 22.71 9.72
N TYR A 121 4.03 21.62 9.00
CA TYR A 121 4.93 21.56 7.85
C TYR A 121 4.23 21.35 6.51
N GLU A 122 2.98 20.89 6.51
CA GLU A 122 2.27 20.45 5.31
C GLU A 122 2.10 21.58 4.28
N HIS A 123 1.83 22.80 4.75
CA HIS A 123 1.65 24.00 3.92
C HIS A 123 2.65 25.12 4.25
N ALA A 124 3.67 24.84 5.07
CA ALA A 124 4.68 25.83 5.40
C ALA A 124 5.39 26.36 4.15
N SER A 125 5.74 27.64 4.15
CA SER A 125 6.57 28.24 3.09
C SER A 125 7.94 27.58 3.07
N MET A 126 8.40 27.21 1.91
CA MET A 126 9.73 26.62 1.71
C MET A 126 10.72 27.70 1.28
N GLU A 127 11.48 28.23 2.24
CA GLU A 127 12.65 29.05 1.90
C GLU A 127 13.85 28.12 1.68
N PHE A 128 14.15 27.80 0.43
CA PHE A 128 15.39 27.11 0.07
C PHE A 128 16.41 28.15 -0.40
N SER A 129 17.59 28.14 0.18
CA SER A 129 18.72 28.74 -0.52
C SER A 129 18.97 27.91 -1.78
N GLU A 130 19.03 28.56 -2.95
CA GLU A 130 19.27 27.93 -4.26
C GLU A 130 20.60 27.13 -4.34
N ASN A 131 21.42 27.21 -3.31
CA ASN A 131 22.75 26.58 -3.21
C ASN A 131 22.73 25.10 -2.74
N ALA A 132 21.55 24.48 -2.52
CA ALA A 132 21.47 23.03 -2.37
C ALA A 132 21.54 22.39 -3.77
N ALA A 133 22.74 22.44 -4.38
CA ALA A 133 23.01 21.98 -5.74
C ALA A 133 22.70 20.48 -5.88
N SER A 134 22.15 20.15 -7.03
CA SER A 134 21.96 18.79 -7.55
C SER A 134 23.25 17.99 -7.47
N THR A 135 23.31 16.99 -6.65
CA THR A 135 24.15 15.83 -6.93
C THR A 135 23.28 14.83 -7.70
N ASP A 136 23.89 14.14 -8.65
CA ASP A 136 23.20 13.18 -9.52
C ASP A 136 22.18 12.36 -8.75
N ALA A 137 20.96 12.25 -9.29
CA ALA A 137 19.98 11.35 -8.79
C ALA A 137 20.63 9.96 -8.70
N ASP A 138 20.64 9.33 -7.53
CA ASP A 138 20.88 7.89 -7.51
C ASP A 138 19.74 7.29 -8.36
N ASP A 139 20.07 6.85 -9.55
CA ASP A 139 19.09 6.31 -10.53
C ASP A 139 18.27 5.16 -9.92
N ASP A 140 18.74 4.59 -8.80
CA ASP A 140 18.04 3.55 -8.06
C ASP A 140 18.41 3.55 -6.56
N PHE A 141 17.83 4.46 -5.77
CA PHE A 141 18.09 4.53 -4.33
C PHE A 141 17.64 3.25 -3.58
N MET A 142 16.69 2.50 -4.13
CA MET A 142 16.25 1.21 -3.58
C MET A 142 17.34 0.16 -3.71
N VAL A 143 18.09 0.16 -4.82
CA VAL A 143 19.22 -0.76 -5.03
C VAL A 143 20.42 -0.36 -4.17
N THR A 144 20.74 0.92 -4.09
CA THR A 144 21.90 1.39 -3.27
C THR A 144 21.74 1.13 -1.78
N ARG A 145 20.50 0.88 -1.30
CA ARG A 145 20.16 0.58 0.09
C ARG A 145 19.62 -0.84 0.30
N SER A 146 19.85 -1.74 -0.61
CA SER A 146 19.17 -3.04 -0.71
C SER A 146 19.20 -3.87 0.58
N ASN A 147 20.30 -3.84 1.34
CA ASN A 147 20.48 -4.61 2.56
C ASN A 147 20.06 -3.86 3.84
N ASP A 148 19.70 -2.58 3.73
CA ASP A 148 19.24 -1.79 4.87
C ASP A 148 17.76 -2.08 5.15
N ILE A 149 17.36 -2.00 6.43
CA ILE A 149 15.95 -2.04 6.82
C ILE A 149 15.30 -0.75 6.36
N ALA A 150 14.24 -0.86 5.57
CA ALA A 150 13.44 0.27 5.08
C ALA A 150 12.23 0.54 5.97
N LEU A 151 11.58 -0.53 6.43
CA LEU A 151 10.32 -0.51 7.18
C LEU A 151 10.34 -1.48 8.34
N ILE A 152 9.66 -1.10 9.44
CA ILE A 152 9.18 -2.04 10.46
C ILE A 152 7.68 -1.84 10.56
N ILE A 153 6.90 -2.86 10.20
CA ILE A 153 5.44 -2.83 10.25
C ILE A 153 4.96 -3.77 11.35
N TYR A 154 4.24 -3.21 12.32
CA TYR A 154 3.67 -4.01 13.40
C TYR A 154 2.38 -4.69 12.95
N THR A 155 2.31 -6.01 13.13
CA THR A 155 1.13 -6.84 12.85
C THR A 155 0.59 -7.42 14.15
N SER A 156 -0.73 -7.55 14.25
CA SER A 156 -1.35 -8.31 15.36
C SER A 156 -1.00 -9.79 15.21
N GLY A 157 -0.04 -10.25 15.99
CA GLY A 157 0.33 -11.66 16.00
C GLY A 157 -0.80 -12.55 16.53
N THR A 158 -0.85 -13.80 16.09
CA THR A 158 -1.79 -14.83 16.61
C THR A 158 -1.57 -15.11 18.09
N THR A 159 -0.44 -14.72 18.66
CA THR A 159 -0.02 -14.94 20.06
C THR A 159 -0.35 -13.76 20.99
N GLY A 160 -1.02 -12.70 20.51
CA GLY A 160 -1.56 -11.61 21.31
C GLY A 160 -0.72 -10.32 21.37
N SER A 161 0.59 -10.35 21.20
CA SER A 161 1.41 -9.12 21.16
C SER A 161 1.81 -8.78 19.73
N PRO A 162 1.76 -7.48 19.31
CA PRO A 162 2.17 -7.08 17.97
C PRO A 162 3.65 -7.43 17.71
N LYS A 163 3.95 -7.91 16.49
CA LYS A 163 5.31 -8.23 16.04
C LYS A 163 5.74 -7.24 14.97
N GLY A 164 6.93 -6.66 15.11
CA GLY A 164 7.52 -5.76 14.12
C GLY A 164 8.17 -6.53 12.97
N VAL A 165 7.55 -6.57 11.81
CA VAL A 165 8.08 -7.20 10.59
C VAL A 165 9.13 -6.29 9.97
N MET A 166 10.37 -6.75 9.85
CA MET A 166 11.48 -6.00 9.25
C MET A 166 11.53 -6.24 7.74
N LEU A 167 11.30 -5.18 6.97
CA LEU A 167 11.38 -5.21 5.51
C LEU A 167 12.56 -4.36 5.02
N SER A 168 13.46 -4.98 4.24
CA SER A 168 14.57 -4.28 3.59
C SER A 168 14.14 -3.64 2.27
N TYR A 169 14.99 -2.75 1.72
CA TYR A 169 14.79 -2.23 0.37
C TYR A 169 14.76 -3.36 -0.69
N THR A 170 15.55 -4.44 -0.49
CA THR A 170 15.50 -5.64 -1.36
C THR A 170 14.11 -6.27 -1.36
N ASN A 171 13.49 -6.44 -0.18
CA ASN A 171 12.17 -7.04 -0.09
C ASN A 171 11.10 -6.22 -0.83
N LEU A 172 11.13 -4.89 -0.63
CA LEU A 172 10.19 -3.97 -1.29
C LEU A 172 10.43 -3.92 -2.80
N ASN A 173 11.70 -3.84 -3.22
CA ASN A 173 12.07 -3.77 -4.64
C ASN A 173 11.68 -5.03 -5.40
N ALA A 174 11.83 -6.21 -4.79
CA ALA A 174 11.39 -7.48 -5.39
C ALA A 174 9.89 -7.48 -5.70
N ASN A 175 9.07 -6.93 -4.78
CA ASN A 175 7.65 -6.75 -5.04
C ASN A 175 7.36 -5.72 -6.14
N LEU A 176 8.10 -4.59 -6.16
CA LEU A 176 7.95 -3.58 -7.22
C LEU A 176 8.25 -4.17 -8.59
N ILE A 177 9.36 -4.89 -8.74
CA ILE A 177 9.70 -5.59 -9.99
C ILE A 177 8.55 -6.53 -10.38
N GLY A 178 8.02 -7.31 -9.43
CA GLY A 178 6.93 -8.24 -9.65
C GLY A 178 5.67 -7.56 -10.24
N VAL A 179 5.25 -6.41 -9.72
CA VAL A 179 3.98 -5.75 -10.10
C VAL A 179 4.15 -4.60 -11.09
N CYS A 180 5.37 -4.20 -11.42
CA CYS A 180 5.65 -3.12 -12.36
C CYS A 180 6.23 -3.59 -13.68
N GLU A 181 7.08 -4.62 -13.65
CA GLU A 181 7.78 -5.13 -14.82
C GLU A 181 7.23 -6.49 -15.28
N GLN A 182 7.13 -7.45 -14.36
CA GLN A 182 6.74 -8.82 -14.65
C GLN A 182 5.22 -8.99 -14.80
N VAL A 183 4.45 -8.24 -14.00
CA VAL A 183 2.99 -8.11 -14.11
C VAL A 183 2.65 -6.63 -14.20
N PRO A 184 2.76 -5.99 -15.38
CA PRO A 184 2.84 -4.53 -15.50
C PRO A 184 1.51 -3.83 -15.18
N ILE A 185 1.18 -3.76 -13.90
CA ILE A 185 0.00 -3.06 -13.39
C ILE A 185 0.33 -1.59 -13.17
N PHE A 186 1.44 -1.30 -12.49
CA PHE A 186 1.89 0.06 -12.22
C PHE A 186 2.81 0.56 -13.34
N ASN A 187 2.60 1.78 -13.74
CA ASN A 187 3.47 2.50 -14.69
C ASN A 187 3.21 4.00 -14.65
N ALA A 188 4.02 4.75 -15.38
CA ALA A 188 3.95 6.21 -15.41
C ALA A 188 2.60 6.80 -15.85
N ASN A 189 1.71 6.06 -16.50
CA ASN A 189 0.44 6.56 -17.00
C ASN A 189 -0.76 6.21 -16.11
N ARG A 190 -0.53 5.55 -14.98
CA ARG A 190 -1.60 5.08 -14.11
C ARG A 190 -1.53 5.76 -12.74
N ARG A 191 -2.69 6.19 -12.26
CA ARG A 191 -2.84 6.77 -10.93
C ARG A 191 -3.63 5.83 -10.04
N THR A 192 -3.27 5.80 -8.75
CA THR A 192 -3.97 5.07 -7.70
C THR A 192 -4.68 6.02 -6.75
N MET A 193 -5.59 5.47 -5.95
CA MET A 193 -6.24 6.20 -4.86
C MET A 193 -5.74 5.66 -3.51
N VAL A 194 -5.26 6.56 -2.67
CA VAL A 194 -4.91 6.28 -1.27
C VAL A 194 -6.20 6.36 -0.46
N LEU A 195 -6.80 5.21 -0.17
CA LEU A 195 -8.07 5.08 0.54
C LEU A 195 -7.91 4.29 1.84
N LEU A 196 -7.25 3.13 1.75
CA LEU A 196 -7.02 2.25 2.89
C LEU A 196 -5.92 2.81 3.80
N PRO A 197 -5.91 2.46 5.11
CA PRO A 197 -4.87 2.90 6.03
C PRO A 197 -3.46 2.50 5.58
N VAL A 198 -2.58 3.49 5.43
CA VAL A 198 -1.23 3.29 4.85
C VAL A 198 -0.19 2.74 5.81
N HIS A 199 -0.55 2.51 7.07
CA HIS A 199 0.29 1.76 8.01
C HIS A 199 0.35 0.26 7.69
N HIS A 200 -0.56 -0.27 6.86
CA HIS A 200 -0.50 -1.63 6.33
C HIS A 200 0.34 -1.70 5.05
N VAL A 201 1.08 -2.80 4.90
CA VAL A 201 2.01 -2.97 3.76
C VAL A 201 1.30 -2.96 2.40
N LEU A 202 0.11 -3.56 2.26
CA LEU A 202 -0.61 -3.61 0.98
C LEU A 202 -1.00 -2.22 0.47
N PRO A 203 -1.71 -1.35 1.22
CA PRO A 203 -1.98 0.00 0.75
C PRO A 203 -0.71 0.84 0.62
N LEU A 204 0.26 0.72 1.52
CA LEU A 204 1.51 1.45 1.43
C LEU A 204 2.24 1.15 0.11
N MET A 205 2.44 -0.12 -0.22
CA MET A 205 3.08 -0.53 -1.46
C MET A 205 2.23 -0.21 -2.69
N GLY A 206 0.96 -0.60 -2.68
CA GLY A 206 0.09 -0.53 -3.85
C GLY A 206 -0.48 0.86 -4.14
N THR A 207 -0.55 1.76 -3.15
CA THR A 207 -1.16 3.08 -3.36
C THR A 207 -0.21 4.26 -3.18
N ILE A 208 0.98 4.06 -2.62
CA ILE A 208 2.00 5.11 -2.46
C ILE A 208 3.30 4.73 -3.16
N ILE A 209 3.99 3.66 -2.71
CA ILE A 209 5.36 3.38 -3.14
C ILE A 209 5.40 3.01 -4.63
N ALA A 210 4.65 1.99 -5.06
CA ALA A 210 4.68 1.52 -6.45
C ALA A 210 4.27 2.62 -7.45
N PRO A 211 3.14 3.34 -7.28
CA PRO A 211 2.77 4.38 -8.23
C PRO A 211 3.76 5.55 -8.27
N ILE A 212 4.29 5.98 -7.13
CA ILE A 212 5.24 7.11 -7.09
C ILE A 212 6.57 6.72 -7.73
N LEU A 213 7.15 5.58 -7.40
CA LEU A 213 8.45 5.16 -7.95
C LEU A 213 8.41 4.84 -9.44
N THR A 214 7.26 4.39 -9.96
CA THR A 214 7.08 4.13 -11.41
C THR A 214 6.68 5.36 -12.21
N GLY A 215 6.63 6.53 -11.58
CA GLY A 215 6.21 7.78 -12.24
C GLY A 215 4.72 7.88 -12.53
N GLY A 216 3.88 7.08 -11.89
CA GLY A 216 2.43 7.18 -11.93
C GLY A 216 1.92 8.40 -11.18
N GLY A 217 0.98 8.24 -10.31
CA GLY A 217 0.52 9.31 -9.42
C GLY A 217 -0.46 8.75 -8.42
N ILE A 218 -0.75 9.54 -7.41
CA ILE A 218 -1.72 9.19 -6.37
C ILE A 218 -2.76 10.28 -6.19
N ILE A 219 -3.94 9.91 -5.73
CA ILE A 219 -4.92 10.84 -5.16
C ILE A 219 -5.25 10.39 -3.75
N ILE A 220 -5.14 11.31 -2.79
CA ILE A 220 -5.48 11.03 -1.39
C ILE A 220 -6.97 11.25 -1.20
N CYS A 221 -7.66 10.19 -0.81
CA CYS A 221 -9.09 10.24 -0.53
C CYS A 221 -9.32 10.75 0.90
N PRO A 222 -10.14 11.80 1.11
CA PRO A 222 -10.31 12.40 2.43
C PRO A 222 -11.09 11.51 3.40
N SER A 223 -11.95 10.63 2.89
CA SER A 223 -12.72 9.72 3.72
C SER A 223 -13.15 8.46 2.95
N MET A 224 -13.65 7.45 3.67
CA MET A 224 -14.19 6.22 3.07
C MET A 224 -15.68 6.34 2.70
N THR A 225 -16.23 7.55 2.61
CA THR A 225 -17.63 7.74 2.16
C THR A 225 -17.77 7.51 0.66
N GLY A 226 -18.95 7.03 0.24
CA GLY A 226 -19.22 6.81 -1.19
C GLY A 226 -19.00 8.06 -2.06
N PRO A 227 -19.49 9.24 -1.67
CA PRO A 227 -19.28 10.50 -2.39
C PRO A 227 -17.80 10.84 -2.57
N ASP A 228 -16.99 10.76 -1.51
CA ASP A 228 -15.56 11.09 -1.58
C ASP A 228 -14.79 10.10 -2.46
N ILE A 229 -15.11 8.81 -2.35
CA ILE A 229 -14.52 7.77 -3.21
C ILE A 229 -14.83 8.08 -4.68
N MET A 230 -16.10 8.39 -5.00
CA MET A 230 -16.52 8.67 -6.38
C MET A 230 -15.89 9.96 -6.91
N ASP A 231 -15.81 11.02 -6.12
CA ASP A 231 -15.11 12.26 -6.48
C ASP A 231 -13.64 11.97 -6.80
N CYS A 232 -12.95 11.24 -5.92
CA CYS A 232 -11.55 10.88 -6.12
C CYS A 232 -11.33 10.00 -7.36
N LEU A 233 -12.21 9.02 -7.61
CA LEU A 233 -12.12 8.19 -8.82
C LEU A 233 -12.22 9.03 -10.10
N CYS A 234 -13.17 9.98 -10.14
CA CYS A 234 -13.41 10.85 -11.29
C CYS A 234 -12.29 11.87 -11.46
N ARG A 235 -12.03 12.68 -10.42
CA ARG A 235 -11.07 13.79 -10.46
C ARG A 235 -9.63 13.31 -10.59
N GLY A 236 -9.30 12.22 -9.87
CA GLY A 236 -7.99 11.60 -9.94
C GLY A 236 -7.73 10.84 -11.23
N LYS A 237 -8.76 10.60 -12.06
CA LYS A 237 -8.66 9.68 -13.21
C LYS A 237 -7.99 8.36 -12.80
N VAL A 238 -8.47 7.80 -11.69
CA VAL A 238 -7.86 6.60 -11.08
C VAL A 238 -7.92 5.42 -12.03
N ALA A 239 -6.77 4.81 -12.28
CA ALA A 239 -6.64 3.63 -13.13
C ALA A 239 -6.56 2.33 -12.33
N ILE A 240 -5.96 2.38 -11.14
CA ILE A 240 -5.83 1.22 -10.27
C ILE A 240 -6.53 1.54 -8.95
N PHE A 241 -7.56 0.75 -8.64
CA PHE A 241 -8.31 0.90 -7.40
C PHE A 241 -8.01 -0.27 -6.47
N VAL A 242 -7.23 -0.02 -5.42
CA VAL A 242 -6.83 -1.02 -4.42
C VAL A 242 -7.84 -1.05 -3.28
N GLY A 243 -8.32 -2.23 -2.95
CA GLY A 243 -9.31 -2.45 -1.90
C GLY A 243 -9.17 -3.79 -1.19
N VAL A 244 -10.01 -3.97 -0.20
CA VAL A 244 -10.19 -5.23 0.55
C VAL A 244 -11.56 -5.84 0.21
N PRO A 245 -11.79 -7.14 0.44
CA PRO A 245 -13.03 -7.82 0.06
C PRO A 245 -14.31 -7.12 0.53
N ARG A 246 -14.31 -6.57 1.76
CA ARG A 246 -15.46 -5.83 2.28
C ARG A 246 -15.82 -4.59 1.46
N LEU A 247 -14.81 -3.88 0.93
CA LEU A 247 -15.05 -2.74 0.04
C LEU A 247 -15.72 -3.18 -1.26
N TRP A 248 -15.23 -4.26 -1.85
CA TRP A 248 -15.77 -4.84 -3.08
C TRP A 248 -17.20 -5.34 -2.90
N GLN A 249 -17.49 -6.00 -1.78
CA GLN A 249 -18.82 -6.45 -1.43
C GLN A 249 -19.79 -5.27 -1.30
N THR A 250 -19.39 -4.21 -0.61
CA THR A 250 -20.22 -3.00 -0.43
C THR A 250 -20.50 -2.32 -1.77
N LEU A 251 -19.46 -2.16 -2.60
CA LEU A 251 -19.57 -1.59 -3.94
C LEU A 251 -20.51 -2.42 -4.83
N TYR A 252 -20.28 -3.72 -4.90
CA TYR A 252 -21.10 -4.64 -5.68
C TYR A 252 -22.55 -4.62 -5.25
N SER A 253 -22.82 -4.74 -3.95
CA SER A 253 -24.18 -4.74 -3.40
C SER A 253 -24.92 -3.44 -3.72
N GLY A 254 -24.25 -2.28 -3.62
CA GLY A 254 -24.83 -1.00 -3.97
C GLY A 254 -25.18 -0.88 -5.47
N ILE A 255 -24.31 -1.36 -6.35
CA ILE A 255 -24.55 -1.34 -7.80
C ILE A 255 -25.65 -2.37 -8.15
N LYS A 256 -25.56 -3.58 -7.60
CA LYS A 256 -26.50 -4.66 -7.87
C LYS A 256 -27.93 -4.32 -7.46
N LYS A 257 -28.10 -3.64 -6.33
CA LYS A 257 -29.41 -3.12 -5.91
C LYS A 257 -30.05 -2.24 -6.99
N LYS A 258 -29.28 -1.28 -7.55
CA LYS A 258 -29.77 -0.41 -8.63
C LYS A 258 -30.07 -1.16 -9.93
N ILE A 259 -29.31 -2.21 -10.25
CA ILE A 259 -29.55 -3.08 -11.40
C ILE A 259 -30.85 -3.85 -11.24
N ASP A 260 -31.15 -4.36 -10.04
CA ASP A 260 -32.31 -5.16 -9.76
C ASP A 260 -33.62 -4.37 -9.69
N GLU A 261 -33.55 -3.06 -9.53
CA GLU A 261 -34.73 -2.16 -9.56
C GLU A 261 -35.44 -2.17 -10.92
N LYS A 262 -34.73 -2.46 -12.01
CA LYS A 262 -35.31 -2.45 -13.36
C LYS A 262 -35.18 -3.82 -14.01
N ALA A 263 -36.28 -4.38 -14.53
CA ALA A 263 -36.29 -5.69 -15.17
C ALA A 263 -35.32 -5.78 -16.35
N VAL A 264 -35.18 -4.71 -17.13
CA VAL A 264 -34.27 -4.67 -18.30
C VAL A 264 -32.80 -4.78 -17.86
N THR A 265 -32.36 -4.01 -16.87
CA THR A 265 -30.97 -4.04 -16.37
C THR A 265 -30.64 -5.38 -15.73
N ARG A 266 -31.59 -5.96 -15.01
CA ARG A 266 -31.48 -7.32 -14.43
C ARG A 266 -31.34 -8.39 -15.53
N LEU A 267 -32.14 -8.30 -16.58
CA LEU A 267 -32.05 -9.23 -17.74
C LEU A 267 -30.70 -9.10 -18.43
N LEU A 268 -30.24 -7.88 -18.72
CA LEU A 268 -28.94 -7.61 -19.31
C LEU A 268 -27.79 -8.15 -18.45
N PHE A 269 -27.86 -7.97 -17.12
CA PHE A 269 -26.87 -8.52 -16.20
C PHE A 269 -26.81 -10.06 -16.29
N ASN A 270 -27.95 -10.74 -16.30
CA ASN A 270 -28.00 -12.19 -16.41
C ASN A 270 -27.47 -12.68 -17.76
N ILE A 271 -27.74 -11.96 -18.86
CA ILE A 271 -27.19 -12.28 -20.18
C ILE A 271 -25.66 -12.11 -20.17
N CYS A 272 -25.14 -10.98 -19.67
CA CYS A 272 -23.70 -10.75 -19.59
C CYS A 272 -23.01 -11.79 -18.70
N ARG A 273 -23.61 -12.18 -17.58
CA ARG A 273 -23.09 -13.24 -16.68
C ARG A 273 -23.03 -14.59 -17.40
N LYS A 274 -24.07 -14.96 -18.15
CA LYS A 274 -24.13 -16.24 -18.87
C LYS A 274 -23.14 -16.27 -20.05
N VAL A 275 -23.05 -15.18 -20.82
CA VAL A 275 -22.13 -15.08 -21.98
C VAL A 275 -20.67 -14.98 -21.52
N ASN A 276 -20.42 -14.44 -20.33
CA ASN A 276 -19.09 -14.26 -19.72
C ASN A 276 -18.09 -13.56 -20.66
N SER A 277 -18.56 -12.60 -21.45
CA SER A 277 -17.73 -11.82 -22.37
C SER A 277 -17.36 -10.47 -21.76
N ARG A 278 -16.06 -10.23 -21.55
CA ARG A 278 -15.53 -8.98 -21.04
C ARG A 278 -15.90 -7.76 -21.91
N ALA A 279 -15.86 -7.94 -23.24
CA ALA A 279 -16.21 -6.87 -24.17
C ALA A 279 -17.70 -6.50 -24.08
N LEU A 280 -18.58 -7.50 -24.04
CA LEU A 280 -20.02 -7.30 -23.87
C LEU A 280 -20.33 -6.64 -22.53
N SER A 281 -19.77 -7.13 -21.42
CA SER A 281 -19.95 -6.56 -20.08
C SER A 281 -19.52 -5.10 -20.04
N ARG A 282 -18.38 -4.76 -20.60
CA ARG A 282 -17.86 -3.38 -20.66
C ARG A 282 -18.74 -2.46 -21.50
N PHE A 283 -19.31 -2.96 -22.58
CA PHE A 283 -20.23 -2.22 -23.45
C PHE A 283 -21.56 -1.97 -22.74
N VAL A 284 -22.20 -3.03 -22.23
CA VAL A 284 -23.52 -2.95 -21.58
C VAL A 284 -23.48 -2.10 -20.30
N PHE A 285 -22.44 -2.25 -19.49
CA PHE A 285 -22.29 -1.55 -18.21
C PHE A 285 -21.29 -0.39 -18.29
N GLN A 286 -21.13 0.23 -19.46
CA GLN A 286 -20.27 1.40 -19.64
C GLN A 286 -20.63 2.54 -18.69
N SER A 287 -21.93 2.73 -18.40
CA SER A 287 -22.40 3.75 -17.46
C SER A 287 -21.85 3.55 -16.03
N VAL A 288 -21.73 2.29 -15.57
CA VAL A 288 -21.14 1.98 -14.26
C VAL A 288 -19.68 2.44 -14.22
N ARG A 289 -18.91 2.12 -15.27
CA ARG A 289 -17.51 2.52 -15.38
C ARG A 289 -17.36 4.03 -15.52
N ASN A 290 -18.21 4.68 -16.31
CA ASN A 290 -18.18 6.15 -16.48
C ASN A 290 -18.49 6.87 -15.16
N ASN A 291 -19.44 6.37 -14.38
CA ASN A 291 -19.72 6.90 -13.05
C ASN A 291 -18.54 6.75 -12.09
N MET A 292 -17.68 5.77 -12.29
CA MET A 292 -16.41 5.58 -11.57
C MET A 292 -15.23 6.31 -12.24
N GLY A 293 -15.48 7.35 -13.02
CA GLY A 293 -14.48 8.18 -13.69
C GLY A 293 -13.98 7.65 -15.03
N GLY A 294 -14.43 6.50 -15.49
CA GLY A 294 -14.15 5.94 -16.84
C GLY A 294 -12.72 5.45 -17.09
N ASN A 295 -11.80 5.64 -16.14
CA ASN A 295 -10.36 5.39 -16.29
C ASN A 295 -9.88 4.08 -15.66
N ILE A 296 -10.74 3.36 -14.93
CA ILE A 296 -10.35 2.14 -14.21
C ILE A 296 -9.83 1.10 -15.20
N TYR A 297 -8.55 0.78 -15.08
CA TYR A 297 -7.88 -0.31 -15.77
C TYR A 297 -8.16 -1.64 -15.06
N CYS A 298 -7.92 -1.69 -13.74
CA CYS A 298 -8.22 -2.82 -12.87
C CYS A 298 -8.51 -2.38 -11.43
N CYS A 299 -9.21 -3.25 -10.73
CA CYS A 299 -9.34 -3.24 -9.28
C CYS A 299 -8.36 -4.28 -8.72
N VAL A 300 -7.85 -4.04 -7.50
CA VAL A 300 -6.98 -4.99 -6.79
C VAL A 300 -7.62 -5.35 -5.47
N SER A 301 -7.75 -6.64 -5.18
CA SER A 301 -8.22 -7.16 -3.89
C SER A 301 -7.12 -7.93 -3.19
N GLY A 302 -6.89 -7.63 -1.92
CA GLY A 302 -5.93 -8.35 -1.08
C GLY A 302 -6.26 -8.24 0.40
N GLY A 303 -5.45 -8.86 1.25
CA GLY A 303 -5.61 -8.87 2.70
C GLY A 303 -6.62 -9.89 3.23
N ALA A 304 -7.50 -10.44 2.39
CA ALA A 304 -8.37 -11.57 2.67
C ALA A 304 -8.92 -12.14 1.35
N ALA A 305 -9.49 -13.34 1.37
CA ALA A 305 -10.09 -13.95 0.20
C ALA A 305 -11.34 -13.18 -0.25
N LEU A 306 -11.42 -12.90 -1.56
CA LEU A 306 -12.61 -12.33 -2.16
C LEU A 306 -13.63 -13.42 -2.42
N ASP A 307 -14.89 -13.17 -2.03
CA ASP A 307 -15.99 -14.07 -2.38
C ASP A 307 -16.11 -14.19 -3.91
N LYS A 308 -16.16 -15.43 -4.39
CA LYS A 308 -16.22 -15.74 -5.82
C LYS A 308 -17.41 -15.09 -6.52
N GLU A 309 -18.59 -15.06 -5.88
CA GLU A 309 -19.80 -14.46 -6.47
C GLU A 309 -19.64 -12.95 -6.61
N ILE A 310 -18.98 -12.30 -5.64
CA ILE A 310 -18.66 -10.86 -5.70
C ILE A 310 -17.69 -10.59 -6.86
N GLY A 311 -16.63 -11.38 -6.99
CA GLY A 311 -15.66 -11.28 -8.08
C GLY A 311 -16.31 -11.47 -9.45
N GLU A 312 -17.12 -12.53 -9.63
CA GLU A 312 -17.89 -12.78 -10.85
C GLU A 312 -18.89 -11.66 -11.15
N GLY A 313 -19.55 -11.16 -10.12
CA GLY A 313 -20.52 -10.06 -10.24
C GLY A 313 -19.87 -8.78 -10.72
N LEU A 314 -18.74 -8.38 -10.13
CA LEU A 314 -17.96 -7.20 -10.54
C LEU A 314 -17.44 -7.36 -11.98
N ARG A 315 -16.94 -8.54 -12.33
CA ARG A 315 -16.53 -8.86 -13.71
C ARG A 315 -17.69 -8.72 -14.70
N THR A 316 -18.89 -9.17 -14.32
CA THR A 316 -20.13 -9.01 -15.13
C THR A 316 -20.47 -7.52 -15.33
N LEU A 317 -20.07 -6.63 -14.42
CA LEU A 317 -20.20 -5.18 -14.55
C LEU A 317 -19.07 -4.54 -15.35
N GLY A 318 -18.14 -5.33 -15.89
CA GLY A 318 -16.99 -4.85 -16.64
C GLY A 318 -15.83 -4.33 -15.78
N LEU A 319 -15.84 -4.63 -14.46
CA LEU A 319 -14.77 -4.31 -13.50
C LEU A 319 -13.93 -5.56 -13.27
N ASP A 320 -12.69 -5.54 -13.74
CA ASP A 320 -11.75 -6.63 -13.49
C ASP A 320 -11.13 -6.47 -12.11
N VAL A 321 -11.34 -7.45 -11.23
CA VAL A 321 -10.70 -7.51 -9.91
C VAL A 321 -9.57 -8.52 -9.97
N LEU A 322 -8.36 -8.04 -9.76
CA LEU A 322 -7.15 -8.85 -9.64
C LEU A 322 -6.97 -9.20 -8.16
N GLU A 323 -6.91 -10.48 -7.85
CA GLU A 323 -6.69 -10.94 -6.50
C GLU A 323 -5.20 -11.15 -6.25
N GLY A 324 -4.70 -10.64 -5.14
CA GLY A 324 -3.34 -10.87 -4.65
C GLY A 324 -3.37 -11.58 -3.31
N TYR A 325 -2.47 -12.52 -3.15
CA TYR A 325 -2.24 -13.19 -1.88
C TYR A 325 -0.83 -12.92 -1.38
N GLY A 326 -0.72 -12.76 -0.08
CA GLY A 326 0.52 -12.58 0.64
C GLY A 326 0.27 -12.00 2.03
N MET A 327 1.34 -11.67 2.71
CA MET A 327 1.34 -11.24 4.09
C MET A 327 2.38 -10.14 4.30
N THR A 328 2.36 -9.47 5.44
CA THR A 328 3.34 -8.41 5.74
C THR A 328 4.76 -8.93 5.62
N GLU A 329 4.98 -10.15 6.04
CA GLU A 329 6.26 -10.86 6.01
C GLU A 329 6.77 -11.16 4.60
N THR A 330 5.99 -10.88 3.55
CA THR A 330 6.39 -11.05 2.14
C THR A 330 6.30 -9.77 1.31
N ALA A 331 6.22 -8.62 1.92
CA ALA A 331 6.38 -7.25 1.40
C ALA A 331 5.45 -6.73 0.26
N PRO A 332 4.15 -7.03 0.11
CA PRO A 332 3.36 -8.08 0.75
C PRO A 332 3.13 -9.33 -0.09
N MET A 333 3.48 -9.39 -1.39
CA MET A 333 2.87 -10.31 -2.35
C MET A 333 3.68 -11.58 -2.60
N ILE A 334 2.99 -12.72 -2.48
CA ILE A 334 3.48 -14.04 -2.90
C ILE A 334 2.94 -14.38 -4.30
N SER A 335 1.63 -14.22 -4.50
CA SER A 335 0.98 -14.51 -5.77
C SER A 335 0.03 -13.40 -6.19
N PHE A 336 -0.27 -13.34 -7.48
CA PHE A 336 -1.12 -12.32 -8.04
C PHE A 336 -1.79 -12.80 -9.34
N THR A 337 -3.07 -12.49 -9.50
CA THR A 337 -3.82 -12.74 -10.73
C THR A 337 -3.23 -11.93 -11.89
N ARG A 338 -3.11 -12.55 -13.04
CA ARG A 338 -2.60 -11.88 -14.26
C ARG A 338 -3.71 -11.10 -14.96
N PRO A 339 -3.44 -9.86 -15.43
CA PRO A 339 -4.40 -9.12 -16.25
C PRO A 339 -4.78 -9.94 -17.51
N GLY A 340 -6.08 -10.15 -17.69
CA GLY A 340 -6.60 -10.95 -18.84
C GLY A 340 -6.88 -12.42 -18.53
N ASP A 341 -6.26 -12.97 -17.47
CA ASP A 341 -6.48 -14.35 -17.00
C ASP A 341 -6.98 -14.34 -15.55
N ILE A 342 -8.19 -13.84 -15.36
CA ILE A 342 -8.81 -13.65 -14.04
C ILE A 342 -9.74 -14.82 -13.77
N ILE A 343 -9.45 -15.55 -12.70
CA ILE A 343 -10.32 -16.60 -12.16
C ILE A 343 -10.78 -16.13 -10.78
N PRO A 344 -12.03 -15.65 -10.63
CA PRO A 344 -12.53 -15.17 -9.33
C PRO A 344 -12.45 -16.23 -8.24
N GLY A 345 -11.96 -15.84 -7.05
CA GLY A 345 -11.70 -16.75 -5.94
C GLY A 345 -10.37 -17.50 -6.05
N CYS A 346 -9.49 -17.11 -6.98
CA CYS A 346 -8.15 -17.68 -7.12
C CYS A 346 -7.11 -16.58 -6.90
N ALA A 347 -6.13 -16.83 -6.05
CA ALA A 347 -5.05 -15.88 -5.73
C ALA A 347 -4.00 -15.71 -6.85
N GLY A 348 -4.20 -16.37 -8.00
CA GLY A 348 -3.36 -16.25 -9.18
C GLY A 348 -2.07 -17.06 -9.10
N LEU A 349 -1.12 -16.67 -9.93
CA LEU A 349 0.18 -17.34 -10.03
C LEU A 349 1.18 -16.71 -9.06
N PRO A 350 2.16 -17.48 -8.56
CA PRO A 350 3.31 -16.91 -7.85
C PRO A 350 3.94 -15.76 -8.65
N LEU A 351 4.47 -14.76 -7.95
CA LEU A 351 5.33 -13.79 -8.61
C LEU A 351 6.57 -14.53 -9.17
N PRO A 352 7.11 -14.11 -10.32
CA PRO A 352 8.21 -14.84 -10.97
C PRO A 352 9.48 -14.98 -10.09
N SER A 353 9.66 -14.09 -9.12
CA SER A 353 10.74 -14.15 -8.13
C SER A 353 10.46 -15.08 -6.95
N MET A 354 9.24 -15.66 -6.86
CA MET A 354 8.80 -16.48 -5.74
C MET A 354 8.79 -17.96 -6.10
N GLU A 355 9.37 -18.76 -5.23
CA GLU A 355 9.20 -20.21 -5.21
C GLU A 355 8.10 -20.55 -4.20
N CYS A 356 7.11 -21.32 -4.61
CA CYS A 356 5.98 -21.75 -3.79
C CYS A 356 5.86 -23.26 -3.78
N LYS A 357 5.63 -23.85 -2.62
CA LYS A 357 5.32 -25.28 -2.46
C LYS A 357 4.23 -25.48 -1.42
N ILE A 358 3.50 -26.58 -1.53
CA ILE A 358 2.48 -26.98 -0.56
C ILE A 358 3.00 -28.21 0.19
N VAL A 359 3.09 -28.09 1.51
CA VAL A 359 3.54 -29.17 2.40
C VAL A 359 2.47 -29.37 3.45
N ASN A 360 1.93 -30.59 3.52
CA ASN A 360 0.81 -30.93 4.45
C ASN A 360 -0.42 -29.99 4.34
N GLY A 361 -0.66 -29.45 3.14
CA GLY A 361 -1.75 -28.50 2.90
C GLY A 361 -1.41 -27.04 3.18
N GLU A 362 -0.29 -26.74 3.82
CA GLU A 362 0.20 -25.40 4.07
C GLU A 362 0.99 -24.85 2.87
N LEU A 363 0.79 -23.58 2.54
CA LEU A 363 1.62 -22.87 1.57
C LEU A 363 2.93 -22.41 2.21
N LEU A 364 4.03 -22.79 1.61
CA LEU A 364 5.36 -22.29 1.90
C LEU A 364 5.85 -21.46 0.73
N ALA A 365 6.49 -20.32 1.03
CA ALA A 365 6.98 -19.41 0.00
C ALA A 365 8.43 -18.98 0.28
N LYS A 366 9.23 -18.85 -0.78
CA LYS A 366 10.61 -18.36 -0.71
C LYS A 366 10.87 -17.38 -1.83
N GLY A 367 11.58 -16.30 -1.52
CA GLY A 367 11.94 -15.30 -2.51
C GLY A 367 12.57 -14.07 -1.87
N PRO A 368 13.06 -13.13 -2.69
CA PRO A 368 13.74 -11.93 -2.21
C PRO A 368 12.81 -10.95 -1.49
N ASN A 369 11.50 -11.14 -1.55
CA ASN A 369 10.50 -10.34 -0.85
C ASN A 369 10.13 -10.89 0.54
N VAL A 370 10.67 -12.05 0.95
CA VAL A 370 10.53 -12.57 2.32
C VAL A 370 11.30 -11.64 3.27
N MET A 371 10.68 -11.29 4.39
CA MET A 371 11.20 -10.38 5.42
C MET A 371 12.58 -10.80 5.95
N LEU A 372 13.28 -9.88 6.58
CA LEU A 372 14.51 -10.18 7.33
C LEU A 372 14.25 -10.93 8.65
N GLY A 373 13.03 -10.88 9.16
CA GLY A 373 12.59 -11.47 10.41
C GLY A 373 11.75 -10.50 11.23
N TYR A 374 11.35 -10.95 12.41
CA TYR A 374 10.67 -10.12 13.39
C TYR A 374 11.67 -9.34 14.24
N TYR A 375 11.42 -8.06 14.44
CA TYR A 375 12.30 -7.17 15.21
C TYR A 375 12.40 -7.64 16.66
N ASN A 376 13.63 -7.83 17.15
CA ASN A 376 13.93 -8.37 18.49
C ASN A 376 13.32 -9.75 18.81
N ARG A 377 12.96 -10.56 17.79
CA ARG A 377 12.30 -11.86 17.95
C ARG A 377 12.99 -12.95 17.10
N PRO A 378 14.25 -13.29 17.36
CA PRO A 378 14.97 -14.28 16.54
C PRO A 378 14.38 -15.69 16.63
N GLU A 379 13.87 -16.09 17.79
CA GLU A 379 13.26 -17.42 17.99
C GLU A 379 11.97 -17.53 17.18
N GLU A 380 11.07 -16.55 17.29
CA GLU A 380 9.81 -16.51 16.53
C GLU A 380 10.06 -16.36 15.01
N THR A 381 11.17 -15.74 14.63
CA THR A 381 11.59 -15.69 13.22
C THR A 381 11.99 -17.09 12.73
N ALA A 382 12.74 -17.85 13.53
CA ALA A 382 13.15 -19.21 13.19
C ALA A 382 11.98 -20.21 13.18
N GLU A 383 10.87 -19.93 13.87
CA GLU A 383 9.65 -20.72 13.80
C GLU A 383 8.92 -20.58 12.46
N VAL A 384 8.99 -19.38 11.82
CA VAL A 384 8.27 -19.09 10.58
C VAL A 384 9.15 -19.13 9.33
N ILE A 385 10.45 -18.95 9.43
CA ILE A 385 11.38 -19.06 8.30
C ILE A 385 12.28 -20.27 8.55
N ASP A 386 12.12 -21.30 7.71
CA ASP A 386 12.92 -22.51 7.83
C ASP A 386 14.38 -22.30 7.36
N LYS A 387 15.25 -23.30 7.65
CA LYS A 387 16.67 -23.26 7.29
C LYS A 387 16.93 -23.25 5.77
N ASP A 388 15.95 -23.60 4.96
CA ASP A 388 16.02 -23.54 3.50
C ASP A 388 15.54 -22.18 2.97
N GLY A 389 15.08 -21.26 3.84
CA GLY A 389 14.62 -19.91 3.54
C GLY A 389 13.17 -19.85 3.07
N PHE A 390 12.37 -20.89 3.31
CA PHE A 390 10.93 -20.82 3.09
C PHE A 390 10.23 -20.24 4.31
N ILE A 391 9.35 -19.29 4.06
CA ILE A 391 8.40 -18.81 5.08
C ILE A 391 7.19 -19.74 5.12
N HIS A 392 6.83 -20.19 6.31
CA HIS A 392 5.60 -20.87 6.63
C HIS A 392 4.48 -19.85 6.77
N THR A 393 3.49 -19.89 5.87
CA THR A 393 2.44 -18.86 5.87
C THR A 393 1.37 -19.08 6.93
N GLY A 394 1.25 -20.30 7.43
CA GLY A 394 0.14 -20.73 8.29
C GLY A 394 -1.17 -20.90 7.54
N ASP A 395 -1.22 -20.63 6.24
CA ASP A 395 -2.42 -20.68 5.43
C ASP A 395 -2.54 -22.00 4.64
N LEU A 396 -3.72 -22.60 4.67
CA LEU A 396 -4.03 -23.75 3.86
C LEU A 396 -4.24 -23.34 2.40
N ALA A 397 -3.59 -24.04 1.49
CA ALA A 397 -3.68 -23.75 0.07
C ALA A 397 -3.69 -25.02 -0.78
N ARG A 398 -4.16 -24.86 -2.02
CA ARG A 398 -4.02 -25.87 -3.07
C ARG A 398 -3.54 -25.18 -4.35
N MET A 399 -2.77 -25.86 -5.14
CA MET A 399 -2.32 -25.43 -6.44
C MET A 399 -2.93 -26.36 -7.48
N ASP A 400 -3.58 -25.80 -8.48
CA ASP A 400 -4.09 -26.56 -9.63
C ASP A 400 -3.02 -26.68 -10.71
N GLU A 401 -3.35 -27.33 -11.83
CA GLU A 401 -2.41 -27.60 -12.95
C GLU A 401 -2.04 -26.36 -13.77
N LYS A 402 -2.75 -25.22 -13.53
CA LYS A 402 -2.52 -23.98 -14.27
C LYS A 402 -1.59 -23.06 -13.51
#